data_40b189eb95459d4cd275db2809f5ccb7
#
_entry.id   40b189eb95459d4cd275db2809f5ccb7
#
_cell.length_a   1.000
_cell.length_b   1.000
_cell.length_c   1.000
_cell.angle_alpha   90.00
_cell.angle_beta   90.00
_cell.angle_gamma   90.00
#
_symmetry.space_group_name_H-M   'P 1'
#
loop_
_entity.id
_entity.type
_entity.pdbx_description
1 polymer ?
#
loop_
_entity_poly.entity_id
_entity_poly.type
_entity_poly.pdbx_seq_one_letter_code
_entity_poly.pdbx_strand_id
1 'polypeptide(L)'
;HLGVRRQRQMCIRDSHLIFENPKLASMLHPNRGEMKESQTTENVEVEAESFFLEDHSDPEENHFVFAYKIRIKNHGSQTVQLLSRHWIITDSNGKTEEVKGEGVVGEQPVLDPGEEFEYTSGSHLKTEMGTMHGSYQMVNDQGESLEVEIPCFTLSVPGILN
;
A
#
# COMPACT_ATOMS: atom_id res chain seq x y z
N HIS A 1 11.50 -6.99 18.26
CA HIS A 1 10.27 -7.76 18.08
C HIS A 1 9.07 -7.09 18.75
N LEU A 2 9.27 -6.55 19.95
CA LEU A 2 8.20 -5.78 20.58
C LEU A 2 7.87 -4.52 19.79
N GLY A 3 8.86 -3.91 19.15
CA GLY A 3 8.66 -2.76 18.28
C GLY A 3 7.79 -3.07 17.08
N VAL A 4 7.99 -4.24 16.46
CA VAL A 4 7.21 -4.67 15.30
C VAL A 4 5.74 -4.86 15.68
N ARG A 5 5.47 -5.49 16.82
CA ARG A 5 4.09 -5.67 17.30
C ARG A 5 3.42 -4.33 17.59
N ARG A 6 4.18 -3.42 18.22
CA ARG A 6 3.67 -2.09 18.53
C ARG A 6 3.34 -1.33 17.26
N GLN A 7 4.18 -1.45 16.24
CA GLN A 7 3.93 -0.82 14.94
C GLN A 7 2.67 -1.36 14.29
N ARG A 8 2.42 -2.67 14.34
CA ARG A 8 1.20 -3.26 13.81
C ARG A 8 -0.03 -2.72 14.51
N GLN A 9 0.02 -2.62 15.84
CA GLN A 9 -1.09 -2.07 16.60
C GLN A 9 -1.34 -0.61 16.27
N MET A 10 -0.27 0.17 16.10
CA MET A 10 -0.39 1.57 15.71
C MET A 10 -1.01 1.71 14.32
N CYS A 11 -0.61 0.89 13.36
CA CYS A 11 -1.20 0.90 12.03
C CYS A 11 -2.70 0.62 12.06
N ILE A 12 -3.11 -0.34 12.88
CA ILE A 12 -4.52 -0.68 13.03
C ILE A 12 -5.30 0.45 13.71
N ARG A 13 -4.68 1.11 14.69
CA ARG A 13 -5.31 2.22 15.42
C ARG A 13 -5.41 3.48 14.59
N ASP A 14 -4.34 3.80 13.86
CA ASP A 14 -4.22 5.08 13.18
C ASP A 14 -5.05 5.16 11.92
N SER A 15 -5.56 4.01 11.46
CA SER A 15 -6.30 4.00 10.23
C SER A 15 -7.49 3.05 10.27
N HIS A 16 -8.67 3.63 10.25
CA HIS A 16 -9.90 2.90 9.98
C HIS A 16 -9.99 2.49 8.51
N LEU A 17 -9.11 3.05 7.67
CA LEU A 17 -9.15 2.88 6.23
C LEU A 17 -8.19 1.81 5.73
N ILE A 18 -7.09 1.56 6.48
CA ILE A 18 -6.08 0.57 6.10
C ILE A 18 -6.08 -0.53 7.14
N PHE A 19 -6.13 -1.77 6.69
CA PHE A 19 -6.08 -2.93 7.57
C PHE A 19 -5.13 -3.98 7.01
N GLU A 20 -4.54 -4.74 7.93
CA GLU A 20 -3.64 -5.82 7.59
C GLU A 20 -4.31 -7.15 7.95
N ASN A 21 -4.42 -8.02 6.96
CA ASN A 21 -4.98 -9.35 7.16
C ASN A 21 -4.09 -10.33 6.41
N PRO A 22 -3.44 -11.28 7.12
CA PRO A 22 -2.55 -12.25 6.47
C PRO A 22 -3.23 -13.09 5.39
N LYS A 23 -4.55 -13.18 5.43
CA LYS A 23 -5.31 -13.94 4.44
C LYS A 23 -5.63 -13.15 3.17
N LEU A 24 -5.35 -11.85 3.14
CA LEU A 24 -5.66 -11.03 1.97
C LEU A 24 -5.02 -11.57 0.69
N ALA A 25 -3.75 -11.96 0.78
CA ALA A 25 -3.04 -12.47 -0.39
C ALA A 25 -3.73 -13.71 -1.00
N SER A 26 -4.30 -14.57 -0.16
CA SER A 26 -4.99 -15.78 -0.64
C SER A 26 -6.37 -15.50 -1.20
N MET A 27 -6.93 -14.33 -0.93
CA MET A 27 -8.22 -13.91 -1.45
C MET A 27 -8.14 -13.30 -2.85
N LEU A 28 -6.92 -12.97 -3.30
CA LEU A 28 -6.73 -12.33 -4.59
C LEU A 28 -6.71 -13.36 -5.71
N HIS A 29 -7.53 -13.11 -6.73
CA HIS A 29 -7.53 -13.93 -7.92
C HIS A 29 -6.51 -13.36 -8.91
N PRO A 30 -5.61 -14.19 -9.47
CA PRO A 30 -4.54 -13.69 -10.34
C PRO A 30 -4.98 -12.83 -11.51
N ASN A 31 -6.21 -13.01 -11.96
CA ASN A 31 -6.73 -12.31 -13.14
C ASN A 31 -7.64 -11.14 -12.82
N ARG A 32 -7.70 -10.71 -11.55
CA ARG A 32 -8.59 -9.63 -11.12
C ARG A 32 -7.88 -8.37 -10.65
N GLY A 33 -6.59 -8.26 -10.89
CA GLY A 33 -5.89 -7.01 -10.67
C GLY A 33 -6.28 -6.03 -11.76
N GLU A 34 -7.22 -5.18 -11.44
CA GLU A 34 -7.83 -4.31 -12.43
C GLU A 34 -7.03 -3.05 -12.71
N MET A 35 -6.26 -2.61 -11.72
CA MET A 35 -5.45 -1.40 -11.83
C MET A 35 -4.04 -1.71 -11.35
N LYS A 36 -3.10 -1.56 -12.26
CA LYS A 36 -1.70 -1.82 -11.96
C LYS A 36 -0.89 -0.62 -12.42
N GLU A 37 -0.20 0.01 -11.50
CA GLU A 37 0.63 1.18 -11.76
C GLU A 37 2.03 0.94 -11.22
N SER A 38 3.01 1.61 -11.81
CA SER A 38 4.39 1.48 -11.38
C SER A 38 5.12 2.82 -11.52
N GLN A 39 6.06 3.07 -10.62
CA GLN A 39 6.87 4.27 -10.64
C GLN A 39 8.24 3.94 -10.04
N THR A 40 9.29 4.53 -10.61
CA THR A 40 10.65 4.34 -10.12
C THR A 40 11.22 5.67 -9.64
N THR A 41 11.70 5.69 -8.41
CA THR A 41 12.34 6.86 -7.81
C THR A 41 13.71 6.43 -7.29
N GLU A 42 14.76 7.11 -7.70
CA GLU A 42 16.13 6.83 -7.27
C GLU A 42 16.48 5.34 -7.35
N ASN A 43 16.10 4.70 -8.45
CA ASN A 43 16.34 3.29 -8.75
C ASN A 43 15.54 2.31 -7.89
N VAL A 44 14.55 2.78 -7.15
CA VAL A 44 13.63 1.91 -6.42
C VAL A 44 12.27 1.95 -7.12
N GLU A 45 11.83 0.81 -7.60
CA GLU A 45 10.55 0.67 -8.30
C GLU A 45 9.47 0.25 -7.32
N VAL A 46 8.33 0.94 -7.37
CA VAL A 46 7.14 0.56 -6.61
C VAL A 46 6.03 0.26 -7.60
N GLU A 47 5.48 -0.95 -7.50
CA GLU A 47 4.36 -1.39 -8.31
C GLU A 47 3.16 -1.61 -7.40
N ALA A 48 2.03 -1.06 -7.77
CA ALA A 48 0.80 -1.15 -6.99
C ALA A 48 -0.31 -1.75 -7.83
N GLU A 49 -1.05 -2.69 -7.26
CA GLU A 49 -2.17 -3.37 -7.91
C GLU A 49 -3.32 -3.44 -6.92
N SER A 50 -4.52 -3.05 -7.33
CA SER A 50 -5.69 -3.01 -6.45
C SER A 50 -6.73 -4.05 -6.85
N PHE A 51 -7.51 -4.49 -5.85
CA PHE A 51 -8.54 -5.52 -5.99
C PHE A 51 -9.76 -5.13 -5.16
N PHE A 52 -10.94 -5.23 -5.75
CA PHE A 52 -12.17 -5.03 -4.99
C PHE A 52 -12.55 -6.34 -4.27
N LEU A 53 -12.85 -6.25 -2.98
CA LEU A 53 -13.26 -7.40 -2.18
C LEU A 53 -14.77 -7.37 -1.97
N GLU A 54 -15.49 -7.91 -2.91
CA GLU A 54 -16.95 -7.91 -2.90
C GLU A 54 -17.53 -8.56 -1.64
N ASP A 55 -16.97 -9.71 -1.24
CA ASP A 55 -17.46 -10.48 -0.10
C ASP A 55 -17.26 -9.77 1.24
N HIS A 56 -16.40 -8.77 1.29
CA HIS A 56 -16.13 -8.00 2.50
C HIS A 56 -16.76 -6.62 2.47
N SER A 57 -17.44 -6.29 1.38
CA SER A 57 -18.05 -4.98 1.17
C SER A 57 -19.54 -5.02 1.46
N ASP A 58 -20.08 -3.87 1.84
CA ASP A 58 -21.50 -3.67 2.05
C ASP A 58 -21.93 -2.37 1.39
N PRO A 59 -22.26 -2.42 0.08
CA PRO A 59 -22.62 -1.22 -0.68
C PRO A 59 -23.84 -0.49 -0.12
N GLU A 60 -24.77 -1.19 0.50
CA GLU A 60 -25.96 -0.57 1.09
C GLU A 60 -25.61 0.32 2.27
N GLU A 61 -24.51 0.01 2.96
CA GLU A 61 -23.99 0.81 4.06
C GLU A 61 -22.86 1.73 3.63
N ASN A 62 -22.64 1.88 2.32
CA ASN A 62 -21.54 2.66 1.77
C ASN A 62 -20.18 2.21 2.31
N HIS A 63 -19.98 0.89 2.33
CA HIS A 63 -18.75 0.29 2.82
C HIS A 63 -18.13 -0.56 1.71
N PHE A 64 -17.07 -0.05 1.14
CA PHE A 64 -16.37 -0.67 0.00
C PHE A 64 -14.97 -1.06 0.44
N VAL A 65 -14.64 -2.34 0.35
CA VAL A 65 -13.38 -2.88 0.83
C VAL A 65 -12.50 -3.28 -0.34
N PHE A 66 -11.24 -2.87 -0.29
CA PHE A 66 -10.25 -3.15 -1.33
C PHE A 66 -9.01 -3.74 -0.71
N ALA A 67 -8.35 -4.61 -1.46
CA ALA A 67 -7.00 -5.02 -1.16
C ALA A 67 -6.06 -4.33 -2.14
N TYR A 68 -4.83 -4.12 -1.74
CA TYR A 68 -3.79 -3.65 -2.65
C TYR A 68 -2.51 -4.43 -2.38
N LYS A 69 -1.83 -4.73 -3.47
CA LYS A 69 -0.59 -5.48 -3.46
C LYS A 69 0.52 -4.57 -3.94
N ILE A 70 1.55 -4.46 -3.14
CA ILE A 70 2.70 -3.60 -3.44
C ILE A 70 3.93 -4.47 -3.63
N ARG A 71 4.67 -4.18 -4.69
CA ARG A 71 5.98 -4.79 -4.93
C ARG A 71 7.01 -3.67 -4.99
N ILE A 72 8.03 -3.78 -4.17
CA ILE A 72 9.13 -2.80 -4.10
C ILE A 72 10.38 -3.51 -4.53
N LYS A 73 11.05 -3.01 -5.56
CA LYS A 73 12.26 -3.62 -6.09
C LYS A 73 13.41 -2.63 -6.16
N ASN A 74 14.55 -3.04 -5.64
CA ASN A 74 15.76 -2.22 -5.67
C ASN A 74 16.54 -2.53 -6.94
N HIS A 75 16.51 -1.59 -7.90
CA HIS A 75 17.29 -1.67 -9.15
C HIS A 75 18.63 -0.96 -9.05
N GLY A 76 18.93 -0.39 -7.90
CA GLY A 76 20.15 0.38 -7.71
C GLY A 76 21.34 -0.49 -7.33
N SER A 77 22.44 0.18 -7.01
CA SER A 77 23.69 -0.47 -6.64
C SER A 77 23.96 -0.46 -5.13
N GLN A 78 23.08 0.18 -4.36
CA GLN A 78 23.19 0.27 -2.90
C GLN A 78 22.05 -0.45 -2.22
N THR A 79 22.31 -0.99 -1.04
CA THR A 79 21.26 -1.56 -0.19
C THR A 79 20.38 -0.44 0.36
N VAL A 80 19.06 -0.65 0.38
CA VAL A 80 18.11 0.32 0.92
C VAL A 80 17.24 -0.36 1.96
N GLN A 81 16.79 0.41 2.95
CA GLN A 81 15.85 -0.09 3.95
C GLN A 81 14.65 0.84 4.01
N LEU A 82 13.47 0.24 3.98
CA LEU A 82 12.22 0.97 4.16
C LEU A 82 12.00 1.20 5.65
N LEU A 83 11.85 2.46 6.04
CA LEU A 83 11.67 2.83 7.44
C LEU A 83 10.23 3.17 7.78
N SER A 84 9.56 3.92 6.92
CA SER A 84 8.19 4.39 7.19
C SER A 84 7.43 4.58 5.89
N ARG A 85 6.11 4.73 6.04
CA ARG A 85 5.21 4.97 4.92
C ARG A 85 4.33 6.17 5.18
N HIS A 86 3.91 6.80 4.09
CA HIS A 86 2.97 7.90 4.13
C HIS A 86 1.97 7.69 3.01
N TRP A 87 0.69 7.54 3.37
CA TRP A 87 -0.39 7.34 2.42
C TRP A 87 -1.35 8.52 2.42
N ILE A 88 -1.84 8.84 1.23
CA ILE A 88 -2.92 9.80 1.05
C ILE A 88 -4.03 9.07 0.29
N ILE A 89 -5.19 8.98 0.92
CA ILE A 89 -6.35 8.26 0.39
C ILE A 89 -7.44 9.27 0.12
N THR A 90 -7.90 9.34 -1.12
CA THR A 90 -8.93 10.31 -1.52
C THR A 90 -10.14 9.56 -2.04
N ASP A 91 -11.34 9.86 -1.52
CA ASP A 91 -12.57 9.25 -2.01
C ASP A 91 -13.16 10.08 -3.17
N SER A 92 -14.26 9.59 -3.76
CA SER A 92 -14.85 10.27 -4.91
C SER A 92 -15.57 11.57 -4.57
N ASN A 93 -15.73 11.86 -3.27
CA ASN A 93 -16.26 13.14 -2.81
C ASN A 93 -15.16 14.18 -2.58
N GLY A 94 -13.92 13.81 -2.83
CA GLY A 94 -12.76 14.66 -2.59
C GLY A 94 -12.27 14.68 -1.15
N LYS A 95 -12.84 13.84 -0.30
CA LYS A 95 -12.39 13.73 1.08
C LYS A 95 -11.06 12.99 1.12
N THR A 96 -10.09 13.57 1.79
CA THR A 96 -8.73 13.05 1.87
C THR A 96 -8.41 12.62 3.29
N GLU A 97 -7.83 11.42 3.40
CA GLU A 97 -7.31 10.91 4.66
C GLU A 97 -5.82 10.67 4.50
N GLU A 98 -5.07 10.98 5.52
CA GLU A 98 -3.63 10.84 5.53
C GLU A 98 -3.22 9.83 6.60
N VAL A 99 -2.39 8.85 6.23
CA VAL A 99 -1.94 7.79 7.13
C VAL A 99 -0.41 7.72 7.11
N LYS A 100 0.20 7.86 8.27
CA LYS A 100 1.64 7.73 8.45
C LYS A 100 1.91 6.61 9.44
N GLY A 101 2.95 5.83 9.17
CA GLY A 101 3.32 4.76 10.08
C GLY A 101 4.70 4.21 9.77
N GLU A 102 5.26 3.48 10.74
CA GLU A 102 6.55 2.85 10.57
C GLU A 102 6.40 1.50 9.87
N GLY A 103 7.27 1.25 8.90
CA GLY A 103 7.32 -0.02 8.20
C GLY A 103 6.09 -0.32 7.35
N VAL A 104 6.02 -1.53 6.86
CA VAL A 104 4.90 -2.08 6.10
C VAL A 104 4.61 -3.49 6.62
N VAL A 105 3.35 -3.78 6.91
CA VAL A 105 2.88 -5.05 7.49
C VAL A 105 3.77 -5.54 8.65
N GLY A 106 4.20 -4.59 9.49
CA GLY A 106 5.02 -4.87 10.67
C GLY A 106 6.49 -5.10 10.39
N GLU A 107 6.98 -4.77 9.20
CA GLU A 107 8.37 -4.98 8.81
C GLU A 107 9.00 -3.72 8.25
N GLN A 108 10.33 -3.62 8.39
CA GLN A 108 11.14 -2.60 7.77
C GLN A 108 12.14 -3.30 6.85
N PRO A 109 11.69 -3.73 5.66
CA PRO A 109 12.51 -4.60 4.83
C PRO A 109 13.80 -3.94 4.34
N VAL A 110 14.86 -4.73 4.31
CA VAL A 110 16.15 -4.35 3.77
C VAL A 110 16.30 -5.02 2.41
N LEU A 111 16.55 -4.24 1.38
CA LEU A 111 16.65 -4.74 0.02
C LEU A 111 18.04 -4.50 -0.53
N ASP A 112 18.77 -5.58 -0.78
CA ASP A 112 20.04 -5.50 -1.51
C ASP A 112 19.76 -5.25 -3.00
N PRO A 113 20.78 -4.82 -3.77
CA PRO A 113 20.59 -4.64 -5.21
C PRO A 113 19.97 -5.86 -5.87
N GLY A 114 18.88 -5.65 -6.61
CA GLY A 114 18.15 -6.71 -7.29
C GLY A 114 17.08 -7.40 -6.44
N GLU A 115 17.03 -7.15 -5.15
CA GLU A 115 16.03 -7.76 -4.28
C GLU A 115 14.70 -7.02 -4.31
N GLU A 116 13.63 -7.74 -4.02
CA GLU A 116 12.30 -7.16 -3.95
C GLU A 116 11.56 -7.62 -2.71
N PHE A 117 10.59 -6.82 -2.30
CA PHE A 117 9.69 -7.13 -1.19
C PHE A 117 8.27 -6.90 -1.67
N GLU A 118 7.39 -7.83 -1.36
CA GLU A 118 5.99 -7.77 -1.75
C GLU A 118 5.11 -7.92 -0.53
N TYR A 119 4.07 -7.11 -0.45
CA TYR A 119 3.10 -7.25 0.61
C TYR A 119 1.70 -6.89 0.11
N THR A 120 0.70 -7.35 0.83
CA THR A 120 -0.71 -7.06 0.55
C THR A 120 -1.33 -6.47 1.81
N SER A 121 -2.10 -5.42 1.61
CA SER A 121 -2.82 -4.77 2.69
C SER A 121 -4.21 -4.41 2.20
N GLY A 122 -5.03 -3.84 3.05
CA GLY A 122 -6.40 -3.50 2.69
C GLY A 122 -6.75 -2.07 3.06
N SER A 123 -7.76 -1.57 2.38
CA SER A 123 -8.30 -0.25 2.64
C SER A 123 -9.81 -0.29 2.41
N HIS A 124 -10.55 0.56 3.10
CA HIS A 124 -11.98 0.67 2.84
C HIS A 124 -12.36 2.13 2.63
N LEU A 125 -13.33 2.32 1.74
CA LEU A 125 -13.84 3.63 1.36
C LEU A 125 -15.34 3.68 1.63
N LYS A 126 -15.85 4.88 1.77
CA LYS A 126 -17.29 5.12 1.85
C LYS A 126 -17.91 5.39 0.48
N THR A 127 -17.11 5.40 -0.56
CA THR A 127 -17.52 5.61 -1.95
C THR A 127 -17.03 4.47 -2.82
N GLU A 128 -17.65 4.32 -4.00
CA GLU A 128 -17.35 3.22 -4.92
C GLU A 128 -15.99 3.36 -5.60
N MET A 129 -15.39 4.52 -5.50
CA MET A 129 -14.11 4.80 -6.14
C MET A 129 -13.30 5.77 -5.31
N GLY A 130 -12.00 5.64 -5.38
CA GLY A 130 -11.05 6.55 -4.76
C GLY A 130 -9.67 6.30 -5.31
N THR A 131 -8.70 7.02 -4.77
CA THR A 131 -7.29 6.87 -5.15
C THR A 131 -6.42 6.76 -3.92
N MET A 132 -5.28 6.10 -4.10
CA MET A 132 -4.22 6.06 -3.08
C MET A 132 -2.92 6.47 -3.73
N HIS A 133 -2.15 7.28 -3.02
CA HIS A 133 -0.78 7.62 -3.40
C HIS A 133 0.00 7.97 -2.14
N GLY A 134 1.29 8.15 -2.28
CA GLY A 134 2.11 8.49 -1.14
C GLY A 134 3.59 8.21 -1.38
N SER A 135 4.29 7.88 -0.31
CA SER A 135 5.72 7.64 -0.40
C SER A 135 6.20 6.70 0.71
N TYR A 136 7.35 6.10 0.48
CA TYR A 136 8.10 5.37 1.49
C TYR A 136 9.34 6.19 1.83
N GLN A 137 9.61 6.32 3.12
CA GLN A 137 10.84 6.93 3.58
C GLN A 137 11.85 5.82 3.78
N MET A 138 12.94 5.88 3.04
CA MET A 138 13.95 4.84 3.02
C MET A 138 15.32 5.43 3.35
N VAL A 139 16.26 4.56 3.64
CA VAL A 139 17.66 4.94 3.91
C VAL A 139 18.55 3.98 3.14
N ASN A 140 19.64 4.51 2.54
CA ASN A 140 20.61 3.65 1.88
C ASN A 140 21.72 3.22 2.83
N ASP A 141 22.68 2.43 2.33
CA ASP A 141 23.77 1.90 3.15
C ASP A 141 24.79 2.96 3.59
N GLN A 142 24.69 4.18 3.08
CA GLN A 142 25.50 5.31 3.50
C GLN A 142 24.78 6.21 4.50
N GLY A 143 23.58 5.79 4.92
CA GLY A 143 22.79 6.57 5.87
C GLY A 143 22.05 7.74 5.26
N GLU A 144 21.99 7.83 3.94
CA GLU A 144 21.29 8.89 3.25
C GLU A 144 19.80 8.58 3.14
N SER A 145 18.96 9.59 3.38
CA SER A 145 17.51 9.45 3.30
C SER A 145 17.04 9.53 1.86
N LEU A 146 16.08 8.67 1.52
CA LEU A 146 15.43 8.65 0.22
C LEU A 146 13.94 8.73 0.42
N GLU A 147 13.24 9.50 -0.40
CA GLU A 147 11.80 9.47 -0.43
C GLU A 147 11.38 8.83 -1.75
N VAL A 148 10.83 7.61 -1.65
CA VAL A 148 10.46 6.82 -2.81
C VAL A 148 8.97 6.95 -3.03
N GLU A 149 8.57 7.44 -4.20
CA GLU A 149 7.17 7.70 -4.51
C GLU A 149 6.41 6.40 -4.78
N ILE A 150 5.20 6.33 -4.23
CA ILE A 150 4.24 5.28 -4.56
C ILE A 150 3.38 5.84 -5.68
N PRO A 151 3.22 5.12 -6.81
CA PRO A 151 2.40 5.63 -7.90
C PRO A 151 0.96 5.82 -7.44
N CYS A 152 0.28 6.83 -7.97
CA CYS A 152 -1.14 7.00 -7.71
C CYS A 152 -1.89 5.86 -8.39
N PHE A 153 -2.70 5.12 -7.64
CA PHE A 153 -3.50 4.05 -8.20
C PHE A 153 -4.95 4.19 -7.74
N THR A 154 -5.84 3.61 -8.51
CA THR A 154 -7.27 3.74 -8.30
C THR A 154 -7.83 2.53 -7.56
N LEU A 155 -8.71 2.81 -6.59
CA LEU A 155 -9.56 1.81 -5.96
C LEU A 155 -10.94 2.00 -6.57
N SER A 156 -11.43 1.00 -7.28
CA SER A 156 -12.75 1.14 -7.89
C SER A 156 -13.49 -0.19 -7.96
N VAL A 157 -14.81 -0.11 -7.77
CA VAL A 157 -15.69 -1.25 -7.96
C VAL A 157 -15.71 -1.57 -9.45
N PRO A 158 -15.55 -2.85 -9.85
CA PRO A 158 -15.55 -3.23 -11.26
C PRO A 158 -16.81 -2.78 -12.00
N GLY A 159 -16.63 -2.29 -13.21
CA GLY A 159 -17.73 -1.83 -14.04
C GLY A 159 -18.09 -0.37 -13.91
N ILE A 160 -17.60 0.29 -12.88
CA ILE A 160 -17.95 1.68 -12.60
C ILE A 160 -17.32 2.66 -13.59
N LEU A 161 -16.18 2.28 -14.16
CA LEU A 161 -15.44 3.10 -15.12
C LEU A 161 -15.86 2.88 -16.58
N ASN A 162 -16.85 2.07 -16.79
CA ASN A 162 -17.36 1.77 -18.14
C ASN A 162 -18.41 2.77 -18.58
#